data_c1d7e17a3206a12fdbffde5d3c9e08d1
#
_entry.id   c1d7e17a3206a12fdbffde5d3c9e08d1
#
_cell.length_a   1.000
_cell.length_b   1.000
_cell.length_c   1.000
_cell.angle_alpha   90.00
_cell.angle_beta   90.00
_cell.angle_gamma   90.00
#
_symmetry.space_group_name_H-M   'P 1'
#
loop_
_entity.id
_entity.type
_entity.pdbx_description
1 polymer ?
#
loop_
_entity_poly.entity_id
_entity_poly.type
_entity_poly.pdbx_seq_one_letter_code
_entity_poly.pdbx_strand_id
1 'polypeptide(L)'
;MRKIESLFIGGALFLVVVFAGGAIFSQMSAVRKTATVEFPDTQFGAFLAAQHAIYVNDFENAARFADVLTDKEIVLVQNTKYLSDFLNGKMPSDVDFLKKEQGAAAKIIYDAHLVQTDQWKAFHNRHKKDTGALSAPFRIWSAIANDWRTNTFKFIDGLSTSSSWKSFVRGQIYVELGDIDKANIEFANVHPDFMNINDYLYLMSFYNNFGLYEDARILHDDFVARPGGMFMAGFDAYPAWETFSGYKNQLAFSLVQTVSHTQILMYSDLAMLFLRFAQITAPEFTQNNDAVNYYLGQYFYTNRGNYQKYFDKIPSDSPFKLFADLRDAERSGDVEKLSTVLESNPLFVPAINTVVANNIKLGNRRAALRVVDRALSVPELPDHGRAFLLKSRAHINYMFGKMDDAQSDLHEASNILTADADILSLQAKIWAAQNREIENAYDYAMSLVKMNPSDVFAWDTLACVVNVREGEAAALEILERVGEVSTTCSSLFERIGDLYHRIGDKERARQSYKRAIELSDDGFVVVPNIEKKLRKIK
;
A
#
# COMPACT_ATOMS: atom_id res chain seq x y z
N MET A 1 -13.12 4.82 -32.69
CA MET A 1 -13.96 3.70 -32.24
C MET A 1 -13.46 2.31 -32.63
N ARG A 2 -12.66 2.11 -33.69
CA ARG A 2 -12.15 0.76 -34.08
C ARG A 2 -10.88 0.25 -33.35
N LYS A 3 -10.28 1.01 -32.44
CA LYS A 3 -9.08 0.60 -31.65
C LYS A 3 -9.38 0.10 -30.24
N ILE A 4 -10.65 0.20 -29.80
CA ILE A 4 -11.06 -0.27 -28.47
C ILE A 4 -11.63 -1.71 -28.55
N GLU A 5 -12.18 -2.11 -29.69
CA GLU A 5 -12.76 -3.44 -29.86
C GLU A 5 -11.71 -4.57 -29.91
N SER A 6 -10.47 -4.29 -30.34
CA SER A 6 -9.40 -5.31 -30.36
C SER A 6 -8.79 -5.62 -28.98
N LEU A 7 -8.97 -4.71 -28.00
CA LEU A 7 -8.56 -4.98 -26.61
C LEU A 7 -9.57 -5.88 -25.86
N PHE A 8 -10.85 -5.80 -26.26
CA PHE A 8 -11.91 -6.61 -25.61
C PHE A 8 -11.96 -8.05 -26.11
N ILE A 9 -11.56 -8.33 -27.34
CA ILE A 9 -11.60 -9.69 -27.89
C ILE A 9 -10.46 -10.55 -27.31
N GLY A 10 -9.29 -9.98 -27.05
CA GLY A 10 -8.19 -10.66 -26.36
C GLY A 10 -8.51 -10.97 -24.88
N GLY A 11 -9.18 -10.03 -24.20
CA GLY A 11 -9.60 -10.19 -22.81
C GLY A 11 -10.77 -11.16 -22.62
N ALA A 12 -11.71 -11.21 -23.58
CA ALA A 12 -12.87 -12.10 -23.50
C ALA A 12 -12.50 -13.58 -23.75
N LEU A 13 -11.53 -13.86 -24.61
CA LEU A 13 -11.03 -15.23 -24.78
C LEU A 13 -10.22 -15.71 -23.57
N PHE A 14 -9.48 -14.82 -22.90
CA PHE A 14 -8.78 -15.10 -21.65
C PHE A 14 -9.77 -15.39 -20.50
N LEU A 15 -10.85 -14.64 -20.41
CA LEU A 15 -11.92 -14.85 -19.42
C LEU A 15 -12.70 -16.16 -19.66
N VAL A 16 -12.97 -16.53 -20.90
CA VAL A 16 -13.74 -17.77 -21.21
C VAL A 16 -12.92 -19.02 -20.88
N VAL A 17 -11.62 -19.03 -21.11
CA VAL A 17 -10.75 -20.16 -20.72
C VAL A 17 -10.57 -20.22 -19.20
N VAL A 18 -10.52 -19.09 -18.52
CA VAL A 18 -10.43 -19.01 -17.05
C VAL A 18 -11.76 -19.43 -16.38
N PHE A 19 -12.92 -19.03 -16.92
CA PHE A 19 -14.22 -19.43 -16.35
C PHE A 19 -14.58 -20.90 -16.61
N ALA A 20 -14.23 -21.47 -17.74
CA ALA A 20 -14.42 -22.90 -18.02
C ALA A 20 -13.48 -23.77 -17.15
N GLY A 21 -12.25 -23.33 -16.89
CA GLY A 21 -11.32 -23.97 -15.97
C GLY A 21 -11.75 -23.84 -14.50
N GLY A 22 -12.21 -22.66 -14.09
CA GLY A 22 -12.58 -22.36 -12.71
C GLY A 22 -13.75 -23.19 -12.18
N ALA A 23 -14.73 -23.51 -13.02
CA ALA A 23 -15.89 -24.33 -12.64
C ALA A 23 -15.54 -25.81 -12.40
N ILE A 24 -14.51 -26.33 -13.07
CA ILE A 24 -14.02 -27.69 -12.86
C ILE A 24 -13.15 -27.79 -11.61
N PHE A 25 -12.43 -26.72 -11.26
CA PHE A 25 -11.49 -26.67 -10.12
C PHE A 25 -12.11 -26.25 -8.79
N SER A 26 -13.28 -25.59 -8.76
CA SER A 26 -13.93 -25.21 -7.50
C SER A 26 -14.34 -26.41 -6.63
N GLN A 27 -14.49 -27.60 -7.22
CA GLN A 27 -14.75 -28.85 -6.47
C GLN A 27 -13.46 -29.51 -5.93
N MET A 28 -12.27 -29.09 -6.37
CA MET A 28 -11.00 -29.67 -5.90
C MET A 28 -10.34 -28.89 -4.75
N SER A 29 -10.86 -27.73 -4.35
CA SER A 29 -10.25 -26.89 -3.32
C SER A 29 -10.51 -27.34 -1.87
N ALA A 30 -11.20 -28.46 -1.64
CA ALA A 30 -11.57 -28.95 -0.32
C ALA A 30 -10.54 -29.94 0.31
N VAL A 31 -9.45 -30.29 -0.36
CA VAL A 31 -8.46 -31.22 0.18
C VAL A 31 -7.09 -30.56 0.26
N ARG A 32 -6.85 -29.82 1.36
CA ARG A 32 -5.49 -29.44 1.80
C ARG A 32 -4.87 -30.59 2.59
N LYS A 33 -4.16 -31.46 1.91
CA LYS A 33 -3.00 -32.20 2.46
C LYS A 33 -1.91 -32.09 1.41
N THR A 34 -0.69 -31.87 1.85
CA THR A 34 0.55 -31.83 1.07
C THR A 34 0.62 -33.01 0.08
N ALA A 35 -0.12 -32.91 -1.00
CA ALA A 35 0.03 -33.82 -2.13
C ALA A 35 1.28 -33.35 -2.87
N THR A 36 2.24 -34.24 -3.05
CA THR A 36 3.28 -34.09 -4.05
C THR A 36 2.57 -33.80 -5.36
N VAL A 37 2.77 -32.59 -5.90
CA VAL A 37 2.16 -32.19 -7.17
C VAL A 37 2.76 -33.07 -8.23
N GLU A 38 2.02 -34.09 -8.72
CA GLU A 38 2.45 -34.96 -9.80
C GLU A 38 2.57 -34.14 -11.10
N PHE A 39 3.64 -34.39 -11.85
CA PHE A 39 3.83 -33.75 -13.14
C PHE A 39 2.75 -34.22 -14.11
N PRO A 40 2.10 -33.32 -14.88
CA PRO A 40 1.17 -33.71 -15.91
C PRO A 40 1.87 -34.50 -17.04
N ASP A 41 1.27 -35.59 -17.47
CA ASP A 41 1.84 -36.49 -18.51
C ASP A 41 1.83 -35.89 -19.91
N THR A 42 1.19 -34.73 -20.13
CA THR A 42 1.04 -34.11 -21.44
C THR A 42 1.48 -32.66 -21.47
N GLN A 43 1.94 -32.17 -22.62
CA GLN A 43 2.28 -30.77 -22.85
C GLN A 43 1.10 -29.82 -22.53
N PHE A 44 -0.12 -30.19 -22.89
CA PHE A 44 -1.31 -29.42 -22.60
C PHE A 44 -1.64 -29.42 -21.11
N GLY A 45 -1.49 -30.56 -20.45
CA GLY A 45 -1.63 -30.65 -18.98
C GLY A 45 -0.60 -29.78 -18.25
N ALA A 46 0.67 -29.81 -18.65
CA ALA A 46 1.73 -28.96 -18.11
C ALA A 46 1.44 -27.47 -18.35
N PHE A 47 0.94 -27.10 -19.50
CA PHE A 47 0.52 -25.73 -19.81
C PHE A 47 -0.62 -25.26 -18.89
N LEU A 48 -1.69 -26.04 -18.73
CA LEU A 48 -2.79 -25.70 -17.82
C LEU A 48 -2.34 -25.63 -16.36
N ALA A 49 -1.45 -26.54 -15.94
CA ALA A 49 -0.90 -26.51 -14.59
C ALA A 49 -0.04 -25.26 -14.36
N ALA A 50 0.78 -24.84 -15.34
CA ALA A 50 1.55 -23.61 -15.26
C ALA A 50 0.65 -22.37 -15.19
N GLN A 51 -0.40 -22.30 -16.03
CA GLN A 51 -1.37 -21.21 -15.98
C GLN A 51 -2.11 -21.15 -14.65
N HIS A 52 -2.54 -22.29 -14.13
CA HIS A 52 -3.18 -22.35 -12.82
C HIS A 52 -2.23 -21.92 -11.70
N ALA A 53 -0.98 -22.37 -11.74
CA ALA A 53 0.03 -21.98 -10.75
C ALA A 53 0.31 -20.47 -10.78
N ILE A 54 0.36 -19.83 -11.97
CA ILE A 54 0.41 -18.37 -12.11
C ILE A 54 -0.82 -17.74 -11.45
N TYR A 55 -2.00 -18.22 -11.74
CA TYR A 55 -3.27 -17.69 -11.22
C TYR A 55 -3.35 -17.72 -9.68
N VAL A 56 -2.80 -18.78 -9.06
CA VAL A 56 -2.77 -18.91 -7.60
C VAL A 56 -1.48 -18.36 -6.97
N ASN A 57 -0.66 -17.65 -7.73
CA ASN A 57 0.62 -17.07 -7.31
C ASN A 57 1.66 -18.09 -6.80
N ASP A 58 1.59 -19.31 -7.28
CA ASP A 58 2.60 -20.36 -7.05
C ASP A 58 3.63 -20.36 -8.19
N PHE A 59 4.44 -19.31 -8.22
CA PHE A 59 5.37 -19.07 -9.34
C PHE A 59 6.50 -20.10 -9.41
N GLU A 60 6.82 -20.77 -8.32
CA GLU A 60 7.81 -21.86 -8.31
C GLU A 60 7.29 -23.08 -9.09
N ASN A 61 6.09 -23.54 -8.80
CA ASN A 61 5.47 -24.62 -9.56
C ASN A 61 5.09 -24.18 -10.98
N ALA A 62 4.70 -22.92 -11.18
CA ALA A 62 4.49 -22.36 -12.52
C ALA A 62 5.73 -22.53 -13.40
N ALA A 63 6.92 -22.15 -12.91
CA ALA A 63 8.17 -22.32 -13.63
C ALA A 63 8.50 -23.81 -13.87
N ARG A 64 8.32 -24.68 -12.86
CA ARG A 64 8.54 -26.14 -13.01
C ARG A 64 7.66 -26.76 -14.07
N PHE A 65 6.37 -26.42 -14.13
CA PHE A 65 5.47 -26.93 -15.18
C PHE A 65 5.79 -26.33 -16.54
N ALA A 66 6.21 -25.07 -16.59
CA ALA A 66 6.58 -24.41 -17.83
C ALA A 66 7.90 -24.95 -18.41
N ASP A 67 8.82 -25.47 -17.60
CA ASP A 67 10.10 -26.03 -18.05
C ASP A 67 9.94 -27.23 -18.98
N VAL A 68 8.86 -28.02 -18.84
CA VAL A 68 8.59 -29.18 -19.70
C VAL A 68 7.87 -28.80 -20.99
N LEU A 69 7.50 -27.52 -21.20
CA LEU A 69 6.85 -27.05 -22.40
C LEU A 69 7.88 -26.89 -23.52
N THR A 70 7.72 -27.68 -24.60
CA THR A 70 8.68 -27.74 -25.71
C THR A 70 8.17 -27.08 -26.98
N ASP A 71 6.87 -26.84 -27.10
CA ASP A 71 6.26 -26.24 -28.28
C ASP A 71 6.60 -24.77 -28.41
N LYS A 72 7.55 -24.45 -29.29
CA LYS A 72 8.03 -23.08 -29.54
C LYS A 72 7.21 -22.32 -30.59
N GLU A 73 6.26 -22.99 -31.25
CA GLU A 73 5.44 -22.35 -32.30
C GLU A 73 4.19 -21.71 -31.70
N ILE A 74 3.73 -22.17 -30.52
CA ILE A 74 2.56 -21.64 -29.85
C ILE A 74 2.94 -20.45 -28.97
N VAL A 75 2.60 -19.23 -29.42
CA VAL A 75 2.86 -17.95 -28.72
C VAL A 75 2.43 -17.98 -27.25
N LEU A 76 1.27 -18.59 -26.97
CA LEU A 76 0.74 -18.65 -25.60
C LEU A 76 1.60 -19.52 -24.68
N VAL A 77 2.15 -20.62 -25.20
CA VAL A 77 3.07 -21.51 -24.47
C VAL A 77 4.36 -20.77 -24.15
N GLN A 78 4.93 -20.05 -25.12
CA GLN A 78 6.14 -19.27 -24.92
C GLN A 78 5.92 -18.15 -23.89
N ASN A 79 4.83 -17.40 -24.00
CA ASN A 79 4.50 -16.34 -23.04
C ASN A 79 4.32 -16.89 -21.63
N THR A 80 3.71 -18.06 -21.46
CA THR A 80 3.57 -18.73 -20.17
C THR A 80 4.93 -19.07 -19.57
N LYS A 81 5.82 -19.63 -20.38
CA LYS A 81 7.17 -19.98 -19.94
C LYS A 81 7.96 -18.75 -19.49
N TYR A 82 8.03 -17.72 -20.31
CA TYR A 82 8.77 -16.49 -19.97
C TYR A 82 8.20 -15.78 -18.75
N LEU A 83 6.87 -15.71 -18.65
CA LEU A 83 6.22 -15.10 -17.49
C LEU A 83 6.48 -15.91 -16.22
N SER A 84 6.39 -17.24 -16.29
CA SER A 84 6.65 -18.12 -15.13
C SER A 84 8.08 -17.99 -14.62
N ASP A 85 9.07 -18.00 -15.52
CA ASP A 85 10.47 -17.80 -15.16
C ASP A 85 10.68 -16.45 -14.48
N PHE A 86 10.18 -15.38 -15.10
CA PHE A 86 10.36 -14.02 -14.59
C PHE A 86 9.68 -13.81 -13.24
N LEU A 87 8.45 -14.26 -13.06
CA LEU A 87 7.72 -14.19 -11.79
C LEU A 87 8.40 -15.02 -10.69
N ASN A 88 9.12 -16.09 -11.06
CA ASN A 88 9.95 -16.86 -10.14
C ASN A 88 11.34 -16.22 -9.88
N GLY A 89 11.61 -15.04 -10.46
CA GLY A 89 12.86 -14.30 -10.26
C GLY A 89 14.02 -14.73 -11.14
N LYS A 90 13.74 -15.38 -12.27
CA LYS A 90 14.74 -15.81 -13.25
C LYS A 90 14.55 -15.07 -14.58
N MET A 91 15.67 -14.65 -15.20
CA MET A 91 15.61 -14.15 -16.57
C MET A 91 15.42 -15.33 -17.54
N PRO A 92 14.43 -15.28 -18.44
CA PRO A 92 14.28 -16.28 -19.49
C PRO A 92 15.52 -16.39 -20.38
N SER A 93 15.85 -17.61 -20.82
CA SER A 93 17.08 -17.87 -21.59
C SER A 93 17.02 -17.38 -23.05
N ASP A 94 15.81 -17.33 -23.64
CA ASP A 94 15.57 -16.86 -25.02
C ASP A 94 14.59 -15.69 -24.98
N VAL A 95 15.10 -14.47 -25.13
CA VAL A 95 14.29 -13.25 -25.05
C VAL A 95 14.01 -12.62 -26.41
N ASP A 96 14.58 -13.14 -27.51
CA ASP A 96 14.37 -12.57 -28.84
C ASP A 96 12.92 -12.65 -29.30
N PHE A 97 12.20 -13.66 -28.85
CA PHE A 97 10.76 -13.79 -29.04
C PHE A 97 10.00 -12.60 -28.43
N LEU A 98 10.35 -12.19 -27.21
CA LEU A 98 9.68 -11.12 -26.49
C LEU A 98 9.84 -9.74 -27.14
N LYS A 99 10.88 -9.55 -27.97
CA LYS A 99 11.13 -8.30 -28.70
C LYS A 99 9.96 -7.93 -29.62
N LYS A 100 9.24 -8.90 -30.14
CA LYS A 100 8.12 -8.71 -31.07
C LYS A 100 6.76 -8.69 -30.36
N GLU A 101 6.70 -9.16 -29.11
CA GLU A 101 5.48 -9.27 -28.35
C GLU A 101 4.95 -7.91 -27.90
N GLN A 102 3.62 -7.74 -27.91
CA GLN A 102 2.94 -6.50 -27.57
C GLN A 102 2.39 -6.46 -26.13
N GLY A 103 2.38 -7.58 -25.43
CA GLY A 103 1.90 -7.69 -24.05
C GLY A 103 2.72 -6.85 -23.07
N ALA A 104 2.08 -6.28 -22.05
CA ALA A 104 2.75 -5.44 -21.06
C ALA A 104 3.84 -6.23 -20.30
N ALA A 105 3.54 -7.45 -19.87
CA ALA A 105 4.51 -8.30 -19.17
C ALA A 105 5.72 -8.63 -20.06
N ALA A 106 5.49 -9.03 -21.32
CA ALA A 106 6.55 -9.32 -22.27
C ALA A 106 7.47 -8.11 -22.51
N LYS A 107 6.91 -6.89 -22.56
CA LYS A 107 7.69 -5.65 -22.67
C LYS A 107 8.58 -5.45 -21.46
N ILE A 108 8.05 -5.63 -20.24
CA ILE A 108 8.80 -5.46 -18.99
C ILE A 108 9.92 -6.51 -18.87
N ILE A 109 9.66 -7.75 -19.24
CA ILE A 109 10.67 -8.83 -19.23
C ILE A 109 11.80 -8.52 -20.22
N TYR A 110 11.45 -8.07 -21.44
CA TYR A 110 12.46 -7.68 -22.42
C TYR A 110 13.25 -6.43 -21.98
N ASP A 111 12.61 -5.48 -21.36
CA ASP A 111 13.26 -4.29 -20.79
C ASP A 111 14.24 -4.67 -19.66
N ALA A 112 13.87 -5.62 -18.81
CA ALA A 112 14.78 -6.17 -17.79
C ALA A 112 16.02 -6.82 -18.41
N HIS A 113 15.86 -7.58 -19.52
CA HIS A 113 16.98 -8.13 -20.26
C HIS A 113 17.91 -7.04 -20.81
N LEU A 114 17.36 -5.99 -21.41
CA LEU A 114 18.16 -4.88 -21.94
C LEU A 114 18.99 -4.21 -20.83
N VAL A 115 18.41 -3.99 -19.66
CA VAL A 115 19.10 -3.41 -18.51
C VAL A 115 20.13 -4.38 -17.94
N GLN A 116 19.80 -5.65 -17.78
CA GLN A 116 20.72 -6.67 -17.27
C GLN A 116 21.98 -6.79 -18.15
N THR A 117 21.82 -6.66 -19.45
CA THR A 117 22.89 -6.78 -20.46
C THR A 117 23.50 -5.45 -20.87
N ASP A 118 23.25 -4.36 -20.12
CA ASP A 118 23.78 -3.00 -20.32
C ASP A 118 23.44 -2.38 -21.69
N GLN A 119 22.34 -2.81 -22.31
CA GLN A 119 21.87 -2.27 -23.58
C GLN A 119 21.05 -0.97 -23.40
N TRP A 120 21.59 0.00 -22.65
CA TRP A 120 20.93 1.24 -22.26
C TRP A 120 20.38 2.05 -23.43
N LYS A 121 21.07 2.08 -24.58
CA LYS A 121 20.61 2.79 -25.76
C LYS A 121 19.35 2.17 -26.35
N ALA A 122 19.29 0.84 -26.41
CA ALA A 122 18.11 0.12 -26.88
C ALA A 122 16.93 0.31 -25.91
N PHE A 123 17.20 0.23 -24.61
CA PHE A 123 16.24 0.48 -23.55
C PHE A 123 15.68 1.91 -23.64
N HIS A 124 16.52 2.94 -23.77
CA HIS A 124 16.07 4.31 -23.93
C HIS A 124 15.18 4.52 -25.17
N ASN A 125 15.52 3.93 -26.31
CA ASN A 125 14.72 4.06 -27.52
C ASN A 125 13.28 3.56 -27.35
N ARG A 126 13.05 2.64 -26.41
CA ARG A 126 11.71 2.12 -26.09
C ARG A 126 10.93 3.11 -25.20
N HIS A 127 11.59 3.81 -24.27
CA HIS A 127 10.97 4.63 -23.24
C HIS A 127 11.01 6.14 -23.47
N LYS A 128 11.79 6.65 -24.45
CA LYS A 128 11.99 8.10 -24.69
C LYS A 128 10.71 8.91 -24.94
N LYS A 129 9.61 8.26 -25.28
CA LYS A 129 8.31 8.91 -25.52
C LYS A 129 7.31 8.70 -24.37
N ASP A 130 7.68 7.97 -23.34
CA ASP A 130 6.81 7.72 -22.19
C ASP A 130 6.57 9.02 -21.43
N THR A 131 5.32 9.25 -21.01
CA THR A 131 4.92 10.48 -20.31
C THR A 131 4.26 10.21 -18.96
N GLY A 132 3.97 8.95 -18.64
CA GLY A 132 3.29 8.54 -17.41
C GLY A 132 4.24 8.48 -16.20
N ALA A 133 3.72 8.76 -15.01
CA ALA A 133 4.47 8.67 -13.76
C ALA A 133 5.01 7.27 -13.49
N LEU A 134 4.25 6.21 -13.82
CA LEU A 134 4.66 4.81 -13.62
C LEU A 134 5.82 4.38 -14.53
N SER A 135 5.94 4.95 -15.72
CA SER A 135 7.03 4.67 -16.66
C SER A 135 8.20 5.65 -16.52
N ALA A 136 8.05 6.70 -15.68
CA ALA A 136 9.08 7.70 -15.47
C ALA A 136 10.43 7.12 -15.04
N PRO A 137 10.53 6.13 -14.14
CA PRO A 137 11.82 5.52 -13.78
C PRO A 137 12.57 4.96 -14.99
N PHE A 138 11.89 4.25 -15.89
CA PHE A 138 12.51 3.68 -17.10
C PHE A 138 13.06 4.78 -18.02
N ARG A 139 12.28 5.82 -18.28
CA ARG A 139 12.71 6.94 -19.12
C ARG A 139 13.87 7.71 -18.51
N ILE A 140 13.79 8.03 -17.21
CA ILE A 140 14.82 8.81 -16.50
C ILE A 140 16.14 8.06 -16.51
N TRP A 141 16.19 6.84 -16.00
CA TRP A 141 17.45 6.13 -15.83
C TRP A 141 18.06 5.70 -17.17
N SER A 142 17.23 5.37 -18.17
CA SER A 142 17.74 5.12 -19.51
C SER A 142 18.35 6.37 -20.15
N ALA A 143 17.81 7.55 -19.90
CA ALA A 143 18.34 8.81 -20.44
C ALA A 143 19.65 9.21 -19.73
N ILE A 144 19.70 9.09 -18.40
CA ILE A 144 20.91 9.38 -17.61
C ILE A 144 22.06 8.44 -18.01
N ALA A 145 21.79 7.13 -18.16
CA ALA A 145 22.79 6.16 -18.62
C ALA A 145 23.31 6.42 -20.04
N ASN A 146 22.61 7.22 -20.84
CA ASN A 146 23.04 7.67 -22.18
C ASN A 146 23.50 9.14 -22.21
N ASP A 147 23.77 9.76 -21.05
CA ASP A 147 24.27 11.13 -20.87
C ASP A 147 23.33 12.24 -21.39
N TRP A 148 22.01 12.01 -21.41
CA TRP A 148 21.02 13.00 -21.87
C TRP A 148 20.42 13.81 -20.71
N ARG A 149 21.27 14.46 -19.93
CA ARG A 149 20.95 15.10 -18.64
C ARG A 149 19.90 16.22 -18.77
N THR A 150 20.14 17.20 -19.65
CA THR A 150 19.29 18.41 -19.76
C THR A 150 17.84 18.07 -20.10
N ASN A 151 17.62 17.14 -21.00
CA ASN A 151 16.27 16.73 -21.40
C ASN A 151 15.58 15.95 -20.28
N THR A 152 16.34 15.22 -19.46
CA THR A 152 15.80 14.47 -18.32
C THR A 152 15.27 15.40 -17.24
N PHE A 153 16.00 16.45 -16.86
CA PHE A 153 15.51 17.43 -15.89
C PHE A 153 14.24 18.14 -16.37
N LYS A 154 14.20 18.59 -17.63
CA LYS A 154 12.98 19.18 -18.23
C LYS A 154 11.79 18.20 -18.19
N PHE A 155 12.02 16.92 -18.42
CA PHE A 155 10.98 15.91 -18.34
C PHE A 155 10.46 15.77 -16.90
N ILE A 156 11.35 15.67 -15.89
CA ILE A 156 10.97 15.59 -14.47
C ILE A 156 10.13 16.81 -14.09
N ASP A 157 10.53 18.02 -14.51
CA ASP A 157 9.78 19.26 -14.23
C ASP A 157 8.38 19.25 -14.78
N GLY A 158 8.19 18.67 -15.95
CA GLY A 158 6.89 18.58 -16.64
C GLY A 158 5.94 17.49 -16.09
N LEU A 159 6.40 16.61 -15.21
CA LEU A 159 5.55 15.57 -14.64
C LEU A 159 4.54 16.13 -13.62
N SER A 160 3.32 15.62 -13.64
CA SER A 160 2.28 15.91 -12.65
C SER A 160 2.47 15.05 -11.39
N THR A 161 3.58 15.29 -10.66
CA THR A 161 3.94 14.63 -9.41
C THR A 161 4.27 15.67 -8.35
N SER A 162 4.40 15.25 -7.07
CA SER A 162 4.77 16.16 -5.99
C SER A 162 6.17 16.78 -6.19
N SER A 163 6.39 17.97 -5.65
CA SER A 163 7.71 18.61 -5.64
C SER A 163 8.76 17.73 -4.93
N SER A 164 8.38 17.10 -3.82
CA SER A 164 9.25 16.19 -3.06
C SER A 164 9.71 14.99 -3.89
N TRP A 165 8.82 14.38 -4.69
CA TRP A 165 9.23 13.31 -5.60
C TRP A 165 10.24 13.82 -6.64
N LYS A 166 10.00 14.99 -7.22
CA LYS A 166 10.92 15.59 -8.20
C LYS A 166 12.28 15.86 -7.60
N SER A 167 12.33 16.45 -6.40
CA SER A 167 13.58 16.71 -5.69
C SER A 167 14.29 15.41 -5.31
N PHE A 168 13.56 14.40 -4.84
CA PHE A 168 14.16 13.09 -4.52
C PHE A 168 14.86 12.48 -5.76
N VAL A 169 14.16 12.43 -6.89
CA VAL A 169 14.72 11.87 -8.14
C VAL A 169 15.88 12.71 -8.68
N ARG A 170 15.83 14.04 -8.57
CA ARG A 170 16.97 14.90 -8.96
C ARG A 170 18.17 14.65 -8.06
N GLY A 171 17.97 14.53 -6.76
CA GLY A 171 19.01 14.16 -5.81
C GLY A 171 19.68 12.85 -6.19
N GLN A 172 18.92 11.81 -6.49
CA GLN A 172 19.43 10.52 -6.97
C GLN A 172 20.29 10.68 -8.25
N ILE A 173 19.83 11.49 -9.21
CA ILE A 173 20.60 11.76 -10.44
C ILE A 173 21.92 12.46 -10.09
N TYR A 174 21.92 13.45 -9.20
CA TYR A 174 23.16 14.13 -8.80
C TYR A 174 24.13 13.20 -8.05
N VAL A 175 23.62 12.26 -7.23
CA VAL A 175 24.45 11.20 -6.62
C VAL A 175 25.18 10.41 -7.72
N GLU A 176 24.45 9.97 -8.73
CA GLU A 176 25.00 9.16 -9.82
C GLU A 176 25.99 9.94 -10.70
N LEU A 177 25.83 11.27 -10.76
CA LEU A 177 26.75 12.18 -11.45
C LEU A 177 27.96 12.61 -10.60
N GLY A 178 28.02 12.18 -9.33
CA GLY A 178 29.10 12.55 -8.40
C GLY A 178 28.99 13.98 -7.85
N ASP A 179 27.88 14.69 -8.05
CA ASP A 179 27.67 16.07 -7.58
C ASP A 179 26.92 16.03 -6.23
N ILE A 180 27.66 15.70 -5.18
CA ILE A 180 27.09 15.45 -3.84
C ILE A 180 26.46 16.71 -3.24
N ASP A 181 27.02 17.89 -3.49
CA ASP A 181 26.48 19.16 -2.99
C ASP A 181 25.09 19.43 -3.56
N LYS A 182 24.90 19.24 -4.88
CA LYS A 182 23.57 19.37 -5.47
C LYS A 182 22.62 18.27 -5.05
N ALA A 183 23.11 17.05 -4.87
CA ALA A 183 22.28 15.97 -4.33
C ALA A 183 21.74 16.34 -2.95
N ASN A 184 22.60 16.87 -2.06
CA ASN A 184 22.20 17.31 -0.72
C ASN A 184 21.15 18.45 -0.79
N ILE A 185 21.36 19.46 -1.64
CA ILE A 185 20.37 20.55 -1.83
C ILE A 185 19.01 20.00 -2.26
N GLU A 186 18.98 19.07 -3.20
CA GLU A 186 17.71 18.49 -3.65
C GLU A 186 17.06 17.61 -2.57
N PHE A 187 17.83 16.82 -1.84
CA PHE A 187 17.29 15.99 -0.75
C PHE A 187 16.76 16.82 0.42
N ALA A 188 17.38 17.95 0.74
CA ALA A 188 16.87 18.89 1.74
C ALA A 188 15.49 19.51 1.37
N ASN A 189 15.11 19.49 0.08
CA ASN A 189 13.80 19.92 -0.38
C ASN A 189 12.72 18.81 -0.35
N VAL A 190 13.06 17.61 0.07
CA VAL A 190 12.10 16.51 0.22
C VAL A 190 11.34 16.69 1.52
N HIS A 191 10.03 16.95 1.41
CA HIS A 191 9.21 17.12 2.61
C HIS A 191 9.09 15.80 3.38
N PRO A 192 9.25 15.80 4.72
CA PRO A 192 9.18 14.57 5.51
C PRO A 192 7.88 13.78 5.38
N ASP A 193 6.73 14.44 5.16
CA ASP A 193 5.44 13.76 4.95
C ASP A 193 5.37 12.98 3.63
N PHE A 194 6.28 13.25 2.70
CA PHE A 194 6.41 12.46 1.48
C PHE A 194 7.10 11.13 1.74
N MET A 195 8.02 11.06 2.71
CA MET A 195 8.89 9.92 2.92
C MET A 195 8.17 8.76 3.61
N ASN A 196 8.31 7.58 3.06
CA ASN A 196 8.09 6.33 3.78
C ASN A 196 9.42 5.79 4.32
N ILE A 197 9.37 4.64 5.00
CA ILE A 197 10.57 4.02 5.59
C ILE A 197 11.66 3.71 4.54
N ASN A 198 11.30 3.32 3.31
CA ASN A 198 12.27 3.02 2.26
C ASN A 198 13.01 4.27 1.77
N ASP A 199 12.29 5.40 1.65
CA ASP A 199 12.90 6.70 1.28
C ASP A 199 13.79 7.22 2.39
N TYR A 200 13.33 7.12 3.65
CA TYR A 200 14.11 7.50 4.82
C TYR A 200 15.44 6.73 4.87
N LEU A 201 15.40 5.41 4.71
CA LEU A 201 16.61 4.59 4.72
C LEU A 201 17.57 4.90 3.58
N TYR A 202 17.02 5.25 2.39
CA TYR A 202 17.84 5.71 1.27
C TYR A 202 18.58 7.00 1.63
N LEU A 203 17.90 8.01 2.16
CA LEU A 203 18.51 9.28 2.53
C LEU A 203 19.50 9.14 3.69
N MET A 204 19.17 8.33 4.70
CA MET A 204 20.11 8.02 5.78
C MET A 204 21.39 7.35 5.24
N SER A 205 21.25 6.42 4.30
CA SER A 205 22.39 5.79 3.63
C SER A 205 23.21 6.79 2.82
N PHE A 206 22.57 7.72 2.12
CA PHE A 206 23.25 8.81 1.42
C PHE A 206 24.06 9.66 2.39
N TYR A 207 23.44 10.19 3.43
CA TYR A 207 24.11 11.06 4.39
C TYR A 207 25.29 10.36 5.10
N ASN A 208 25.10 9.11 5.50
CA ASN A 208 26.15 8.33 6.17
C ASN A 208 27.33 8.01 5.22
N ASN A 209 27.05 7.61 3.98
CA ASN A 209 28.10 7.28 3.01
C ASN A 209 28.95 8.49 2.60
N PHE A 210 28.39 9.68 2.63
CA PHE A 210 29.09 10.91 2.27
C PHE A 210 29.53 11.76 3.46
N GLY A 211 29.40 11.25 4.69
CA GLY A 211 29.85 11.93 5.91
C GLY A 211 29.03 13.16 6.31
N LEU A 212 27.80 13.27 5.82
CA LEU A 212 26.87 14.38 6.09
C LEU A 212 26.05 14.10 7.37
N TYR A 213 26.75 13.88 8.49
CA TYR A 213 26.14 13.38 9.73
C TYR A 213 25.15 14.36 10.37
N GLU A 214 25.34 15.66 10.18
CA GLU A 214 24.40 16.66 10.71
C GLU A 214 23.09 16.64 9.93
N ASP A 215 23.15 16.51 8.61
CA ASP A 215 21.95 16.34 7.76
C ASP A 215 21.22 15.03 8.10
N ALA A 216 21.98 13.94 8.35
CA ALA A 216 21.42 12.68 8.82
C ALA A 216 20.65 12.83 10.15
N ARG A 217 21.23 13.56 11.12
CA ARG A 217 20.62 13.83 12.42
C ARG A 217 19.34 14.65 12.25
N ILE A 218 19.37 15.72 11.46
CA ILE A 218 18.20 16.56 11.19
C ILE A 218 17.08 15.73 10.55
N LEU A 219 17.43 14.92 9.54
CA LEU A 219 16.46 14.01 8.90
C LEU A 219 15.86 13.01 9.90
N HIS A 220 16.69 12.42 10.74
CA HIS A 220 16.23 11.47 11.76
C HIS A 220 15.27 12.13 12.74
N ASP A 221 15.66 13.28 13.32
CA ASP A 221 14.86 14.04 14.28
C ASP A 221 13.49 14.41 13.66
N ASP A 222 13.48 14.90 12.42
CA ASP A 222 12.26 15.23 11.69
C ASP A 222 11.39 13.99 11.39
N PHE A 223 12.00 12.88 11.04
CA PHE A 223 11.27 11.66 10.69
C PHE A 223 10.62 11.01 11.92
N VAL A 224 11.36 10.87 13.02
CA VAL A 224 10.86 10.28 14.28
C VAL A 224 9.85 11.19 14.99
N ALA A 225 9.89 12.49 14.73
CA ALA A 225 8.90 13.42 15.28
C ALA A 225 7.48 13.13 14.74
N ARG A 226 7.34 12.41 13.65
CA ARG A 226 6.06 12.16 12.97
C ARG A 226 5.49 10.78 13.28
N PRO A 227 4.16 10.61 13.31
CA PRO A 227 3.53 9.33 13.66
C PRO A 227 4.02 8.16 12.80
N GLY A 228 4.26 8.38 11.51
CA GLY A 228 4.74 7.35 10.57
C GLY A 228 6.18 6.91 10.79
N GLY A 229 7.00 7.74 11.46
CA GLY A 229 8.42 7.50 11.70
C GLY A 229 8.79 7.27 13.16
N MET A 230 7.92 7.61 14.12
CA MET A 230 8.27 7.60 15.55
C MET A 230 8.75 6.23 16.06
N PHE A 231 8.39 5.12 15.41
CA PHE A 231 8.90 3.80 15.76
C PHE A 231 10.41 3.66 15.51
N MET A 232 10.98 4.49 14.63
CA MET A 232 12.42 4.50 14.34
C MET A 232 13.27 5.05 15.49
N ALA A 233 12.69 5.75 16.47
CA ALA A 233 13.38 6.15 17.67
C ALA A 233 13.98 4.99 18.48
N GLY A 234 13.50 3.74 18.26
CA GLY A 234 14.05 2.52 18.85
C GLY A 234 15.18 1.86 18.06
N PHE A 235 15.63 2.46 16.94
CA PHE A 235 16.70 1.95 16.09
C PHE A 235 17.90 2.88 16.13
N ASP A 236 18.94 2.51 16.89
CA ASP A 236 20.09 3.38 17.23
C ASP A 236 21.00 3.74 16.04
N ALA A 237 21.06 2.94 15.01
CA ALA A 237 21.74 3.25 13.75
C ALA A 237 21.32 2.24 12.67
N TYR A 238 20.75 2.72 11.59
CA TYR A 238 20.54 1.86 10.44
C TYR A 238 21.82 1.84 9.59
N PRO A 239 22.34 0.66 9.23
CA PRO A 239 23.57 0.56 8.44
C PRO A 239 23.36 1.20 7.07
N ALA A 240 24.36 1.91 6.60
CA ALA A 240 24.39 2.43 5.24
C ALA A 240 24.37 1.27 4.22
N TRP A 241 23.57 1.39 3.17
CA TRP A 241 23.60 0.42 2.07
C TRP A 241 24.94 0.50 1.35
N GLU A 242 25.65 -0.61 1.22
CA GLU A 242 26.97 -0.66 0.58
C GLU A 242 26.89 -0.37 -0.92
N THR A 243 25.79 -0.75 -1.58
CA THR A 243 25.57 -0.58 -3.03
C THR A 243 24.62 0.56 -3.33
N PHE A 244 25.09 1.79 -3.09
CA PHE A 244 24.26 2.99 -3.21
C PHE A 244 24.20 3.57 -4.64
N SER A 245 25.28 3.45 -5.41
CA SER A 245 25.42 4.03 -6.76
C SER A 245 25.28 2.99 -7.88
N GLY A 246 25.12 3.47 -9.11
CA GLY A 246 24.99 2.67 -10.32
C GLY A 246 23.60 2.70 -10.92
N TYR A 247 23.51 2.90 -12.23
CA TYR A 247 22.23 3.07 -12.95
C TYR A 247 21.22 1.92 -12.70
N LYS A 248 21.71 0.68 -12.58
CA LYS A 248 20.87 -0.48 -12.28
C LYS A 248 20.29 -0.39 -10.87
N ASN A 249 21.10 -0.02 -9.88
CA ASN A 249 20.68 0.12 -8.49
C ASN A 249 19.68 1.27 -8.32
N GLN A 250 19.95 2.41 -8.96
CA GLN A 250 19.07 3.57 -8.93
C GLN A 250 17.73 3.29 -9.63
N LEU A 251 17.73 2.60 -10.76
CA LEU A 251 16.50 2.15 -11.42
C LEU A 251 15.74 1.18 -10.52
N ALA A 252 16.42 0.18 -9.95
CA ALA A 252 15.81 -0.79 -9.04
C ALA A 252 15.17 -0.10 -7.83
N PHE A 253 15.90 0.83 -7.18
CA PHE A 253 15.33 1.62 -6.09
C PHE A 253 14.08 2.40 -6.53
N SER A 254 14.14 3.08 -7.68
CA SER A 254 13.01 3.88 -8.19
C SER A 254 11.78 3.02 -8.49
N LEU A 255 11.95 1.76 -8.89
CA LEU A 255 10.85 0.80 -9.07
C LEU A 255 10.26 0.36 -7.73
N VAL A 256 11.10 0.05 -6.74
CA VAL A 256 10.67 -0.28 -5.37
C VAL A 256 9.95 0.93 -4.74
N GLN A 257 10.48 2.14 -4.91
CA GLN A 257 9.85 3.39 -4.47
C GLN A 257 8.47 3.59 -5.12
N THR A 258 8.36 3.32 -6.42
CA THR A 258 7.06 3.40 -7.13
C THR A 258 6.05 2.44 -6.53
N VAL A 259 6.45 1.21 -6.20
CA VAL A 259 5.57 0.24 -5.52
C VAL A 259 5.20 0.71 -4.12
N SER A 260 6.15 1.23 -3.34
CA SER A 260 5.94 1.64 -1.95
C SER A 260 5.04 2.87 -1.81
N HIS A 261 5.11 3.83 -2.74
CA HIS A 261 4.28 5.03 -2.73
C HIS A 261 2.90 4.86 -3.34
N THR A 262 2.70 3.83 -4.18
CA THR A 262 1.44 3.64 -4.89
C THR A 262 0.66 2.49 -4.27
N GLN A 263 -0.18 2.77 -3.28
CA GLN A 263 -0.96 1.75 -2.56
C GLN A 263 -1.75 0.81 -3.51
N ILE A 264 -2.30 1.35 -4.60
CA ILE A 264 -3.03 0.57 -5.62
C ILE A 264 -2.10 -0.43 -6.31
N LEU A 265 -0.84 -0.03 -6.61
CA LEU A 265 0.13 -0.92 -7.24
C LEU A 265 0.59 -2.04 -6.31
N MET A 266 0.69 -1.78 -5.01
CA MET A 266 1.20 -2.75 -4.03
C MET A 266 0.47 -4.11 -4.07
N TYR A 267 -0.78 -4.12 -4.54
CA TYR A 267 -1.62 -5.31 -4.65
C TYR A 267 -1.77 -5.83 -6.10
N SER A 268 -1.08 -5.22 -7.06
CA SER A 268 -1.23 -5.53 -8.48
C SER A 268 -0.10 -6.41 -9.02
N ASP A 269 -0.38 -7.12 -10.11
CA ASP A 269 0.64 -7.88 -10.85
C ASP A 269 1.77 -7.00 -11.39
N LEU A 270 1.49 -5.69 -11.60
CA LEU A 270 2.50 -4.74 -12.03
C LEU A 270 3.55 -4.50 -10.93
N ALA A 271 3.13 -4.45 -9.66
CA ALA A 271 4.08 -4.37 -8.54
C ALA A 271 5.02 -5.59 -8.52
N MET A 272 4.46 -6.78 -8.71
CA MET A 272 5.28 -8.01 -8.81
C MET A 272 6.28 -7.93 -9.96
N LEU A 273 5.85 -7.47 -11.13
CA LEU A 273 6.75 -7.30 -12.28
C LEU A 273 7.87 -6.30 -12.00
N PHE A 274 7.58 -5.17 -11.34
CA PHE A 274 8.58 -4.17 -10.96
C PHE A 274 9.58 -4.70 -9.93
N LEU A 275 9.10 -5.40 -8.90
CA LEU A 275 9.96 -6.00 -7.90
C LEU A 275 10.87 -7.10 -8.49
N ARG A 276 10.35 -7.92 -9.41
CA ARG A 276 11.14 -8.91 -10.12
C ARG A 276 12.15 -8.28 -11.08
N PHE A 277 11.74 -7.22 -11.77
CA PHE A 277 12.67 -6.43 -12.58
C PHE A 277 13.86 -5.94 -11.73
N ALA A 278 13.58 -5.31 -10.58
CA ALA A 278 14.61 -4.85 -9.67
C ALA A 278 15.54 -6.00 -9.22
N GLN A 279 14.99 -7.15 -8.80
CA GLN A 279 15.78 -8.29 -8.37
C GLN A 279 16.69 -8.86 -9.45
N ILE A 280 16.21 -8.91 -10.69
CA ILE A 280 16.95 -9.50 -11.82
C ILE A 280 18.04 -8.54 -12.31
N THR A 281 17.76 -7.24 -12.33
CA THR A 281 18.69 -6.24 -12.89
C THR A 281 19.71 -5.72 -11.89
N ALA A 282 19.39 -5.74 -10.58
CA ALA A 282 20.25 -5.25 -9.51
C ALA A 282 20.25 -6.24 -8.31
N PRO A 283 20.76 -7.48 -8.49
CA PRO A 283 20.66 -8.53 -7.46
C PRO A 283 21.40 -8.18 -6.17
N GLU A 284 22.59 -7.57 -6.25
CA GLU A 284 23.38 -7.19 -5.07
C GLU A 284 22.65 -6.12 -4.23
N PHE A 285 22.09 -5.10 -4.89
CA PHE A 285 21.29 -4.08 -4.23
C PHE A 285 20.05 -4.69 -3.54
N THR A 286 19.33 -5.56 -4.25
CA THR A 286 18.07 -6.11 -3.74
C THR A 286 18.24 -7.18 -2.67
N GLN A 287 19.40 -7.86 -2.61
CA GLN A 287 19.74 -8.78 -1.52
C GLN A 287 19.94 -8.05 -0.19
N ASN A 288 20.49 -6.83 -0.26
CA ASN A 288 20.78 -6.00 0.91
C ASN A 288 19.66 -4.98 1.22
N ASN A 289 18.55 -5.02 0.48
CA ASN A 289 17.42 -4.14 0.68
C ASN A 289 16.19 -4.91 1.18
N ASP A 290 15.94 -4.82 2.48
CA ASP A 290 14.83 -5.53 3.15
C ASP A 290 13.45 -5.10 2.64
N ALA A 291 13.33 -3.87 2.10
CA ALA A 291 12.09 -3.39 1.49
C ALA A 291 11.62 -4.33 0.37
N VAL A 292 12.55 -4.84 -0.44
CA VAL A 292 12.20 -5.76 -1.55
C VAL A 292 11.59 -7.05 -1.01
N ASN A 293 12.18 -7.63 0.04
CA ASN A 293 11.63 -8.82 0.68
C ASN A 293 10.28 -8.51 1.35
N TYR A 294 10.14 -7.36 1.99
CA TYR A 294 8.90 -6.94 2.60
C TYR A 294 7.78 -6.78 1.54
N TYR A 295 8.01 -6.04 0.45
CA TYR A 295 6.98 -5.81 -0.57
C TYR A 295 6.62 -7.07 -1.37
N LEU A 296 7.58 -7.97 -1.62
CA LEU A 296 7.28 -9.29 -2.17
C LEU A 296 6.43 -10.10 -1.21
N GLY A 297 6.83 -10.15 0.07
CA GLY A 297 6.04 -10.81 1.11
C GLY A 297 4.63 -10.22 1.22
N GLN A 298 4.50 -8.89 1.17
CA GLN A 298 3.20 -8.20 1.20
C GLN A 298 2.31 -8.57 -0.01
N TYR A 299 2.89 -8.66 -1.21
CA TYR A 299 2.15 -9.13 -2.39
C TYR A 299 1.59 -10.54 -2.17
N PHE A 300 2.43 -11.49 -1.71
CA PHE A 300 1.99 -12.86 -1.45
C PHE A 300 1.03 -12.96 -0.26
N TYR A 301 1.20 -12.13 0.76
CA TYR A 301 0.27 -12.02 1.88
C TYR A 301 -1.14 -11.68 1.38
N THR A 302 -1.27 -10.64 0.57
CA THR A 302 -2.56 -10.18 0.03
C THR A 302 -3.18 -11.21 -0.91
N ASN A 303 -2.36 -11.83 -1.77
CA ASN A 303 -2.82 -12.80 -2.75
C ASN A 303 -2.85 -14.24 -2.22
N ARG A 304 -2.83 -14.44 -0.90
CA ARG A 304 -2.93 -15.74 -0.22
C ARG A 304 -1.84 -16.75 -0.60
N GLY A 305 -0.70 -16.27 -1.06
CA GLY A 305 0.49 -17.07 -1.38
C GLY A 305 1.39 -17.32 -0.18
N ASN A 306 2.57 -17.91 -0.43
CA ASN A 306 3.58 -18.17 0.59
C ASN A 306 4.42 -16.90 0.87
N TYR A 307 3.91 -16.00 1.70
CA TYR A 307 4.57 -14.76 2.10
C TYR A 307 5.74 -14.97 3.07
N GLN A 308 5.70 -16.02 3.89
CA GLN A 308 6.73 -16.32 4.89
C GLN A 308 8.10 -16.52 4.24
N LYS A 309 8.15 -17.15 3.06
CA LYS A 309 9.38 -17.30 2.25
C LYS A 309 10.19 -15.99 2.10
N TYR A 310 9.51 -14.84 2.15
CA TYR A 310 10.12 -13.51 2.02
C TYR A 310 10.29 -12.83 3.37
N PHE A 311 9.31 -12.91 4.27
CA PHE A 311 9.39 -12.31 5.59
C PHE A 311 10.49 -12.93 6.45
N ASP A 312 10.76 -14.24 6.30
CA ASP A 312 11.85 -14.94 6.99
C ASP A 312 13.25 -14.50 6.56
N LYS A 313 13.36 -13.81 5.41
CA LYS A 313 14.63 -13.25 4.93
C LYS A 313 14.95 -11.88 5.51
N ILE A 314 13.98 -11.24 6.16
CA ILE A 314 14.16 -9.92 6.75
C ILE A 314 14.88 -10.10 8.10
N PRO A 315 16.05 -9.49 8.29
CA PRO A 315 16.80 -9.55 9.55
C PRO A 315 15.98 -9.04 10.74
N SER A 316 16.26 -9.58 11.92
CA SER A 316 15.52 -9.23 13.16
C SER A 316 15.73 -7.78 13.61
N ASP A 317 16.84 -7.17 13.22
CA ASP A 317 17.21 -5.77 13.48
C ASP A 317 16.74 -4.80 12.38
N SER A 318 16.14 -5.31 11.31
CA SER A 318 15.56 -4.48 10.27
C SER A 318 14.24 -3.83 10.71
N PRO A 319 14.02 -2.54 10.46
CA PRO A 319 12.72 -1.91 10.73
C PRO A 319 11.57 -2.53 9.91
N PHE A 320 11.85 -3.14 8.76
CA PHE A 320 10.86 -3.88 7.98
C PHE A 320 10.36 -5.15 8.69
N LYS A 321 11.14 -5.66 9.65
CA LYS A 321 10.73 -6.83 10.46
C LYS A 321 9.46 -6.55 11.27
N LEU A 322 9.33 -5.36 11.85
CA LEU A 322 8.11 -4.94 12.57
C LEU A 322 6.86 -5.02 11.67
N PHE A 323 6.97 -4.56 10.44
CA PHE A 323 5.87 -4.63 9.48
C PHE A 323 5.55 -6.08 9.07
N ALA A 324 6.58 -6.91 8.87
CA ALA A 324 6.42 -8.33 8.53
C ALA A 324 5.76 -9.10 9.68
N ASP A 325 6.21 -8.89 10.92
CA ASP A 325 5.68 -9.54 12.12
C ASP A 325 4.23 -9.11 12.40
N LEU A 326 3.90 -7.83 12.17
CA LEU A 326 2.53 -7.35 12.24
C LEU A 326 1.63 -8.12 11.24
N ARG A 327 2.06 -8.25 9.99
CA ARG A 327 1.29 -8.98 8.96
C ARG A 327 1.12 -10.46 9.32
N ASP A 328 2.15 -11.10 9.86
CA ASP A 328 2.07 -12.48 10.31
C ASP A 328 1.09 -12.64 11.49
N ALA A 329 1.13 -11.73 12.47
CA ALA A 329 0.20 -11.68 13.58
C ALA A 329 -1.26 -11.45 13.13
N GLU A 330 -1.49 -10.53 12.19
CA GLU A 330 -2.82 -10.28 11.60
C GLU A 330 -3.36 -11.52 10.88
N ARG A 331 -2.51 -12.21 10.11
CA ARG A 331 -2.91 -13.39 9.34
C ARG A 331 -3.24 -14.59 10.22
N SER A 332 -2.45 -14.81 11.26
CA SER A 332 -2.64 -15.90 12.21
C SER A 332 -3.79 -15.62 13.20
N GLY A 333 -4.19 -14.35 13.36
CA GLY A 333 -5.08 -13.93 14.44
C GLY A 333 -4.46 -14.07 15.83
N ASP A 334 -3.14 -14.17 15.91
CA ASP A 334 -2.38 -14.41 17.13
C ASP A 334 -2.19 -13.12 17.92
N VAL A 335 -2.98 -12.97 18.97
CA VAL A 335 -2.95 -11.79 19.84
C VAL A 335 -1.63 -11.70 20.61
N GLU A 336 -0.97 -12.82 20.93
CA GLU A 336 0.30 -12.85 21.65
C GLU A 336 1.43 -12.31 20.77
N LYS A 337 1.50 -12.74 19.50
CA LYS A 337 2.43 -12.16 18.52
C LYS A 337 2.25 -10.65 18.36
N LEU A 338 1.00 -10.19 18.28
CA LEU A 338 0.70 -8.76 18.17
C LEU A 338 1.14 -7.99 19.42
N SER A 339 0.98 -8.60 20.60
CA SER A 339 1.49 -8.04 21.86
C SER A 339 3.02 -7.94 21.84
N THR A 340 3.71 -8.98 21.38
CA THR A 340 5.18 -9.00 21.25
C THR A 340 5.70 -7.88 20.35
N VAL A 341 5.04 -7.62 19.21
CA VAL A 341 5.40 -6.49 18.32
C VAL A 341 5.33 -5.16 19.07
N LEU A 342 4.26 -4.93 19.87
CA LEU A 342 4.11 -3.70 20.65
C LEU A 342 5.01 -3.65 21.90
N GLU A 343 5.44 -4.79 22.41
CA GLU A 343 6.41 -4.85 23.51
C GLU A 343 7.81 -4.49 23.04
N SER A 344 8.19 -4.93 21.84
CA SER A 344 9.47 -4.58 21.22
C SER A 344 9.51 -3.11 20.75
N ASN A 345 8.37 -2.59 20.25
CA ASN A 345 8.29 -1.20 19.80
C ASN A 345 6.90 -0.58 20.12
N PRO A 346 6.74 0.08 21.28
CA PRO A 346 5.46 0.64 21.70
C PRO A 346 5.01 1.84 20.86
N LEU A 347 5.88 2.43 20.03
CA LEU A 347 5.57 3.54 19.13
C LEU A 347 5.27 3.10 17.69
N PHE A 348 5.14 1.79 17.44
CA PHE A 348 4.80 1.29 16.12
C PHE A 348 3.32 1.46 15.81
N VAL A 349 2.97 2.63 15.22
CA VAL A 349 1.60 3.07 14.92
C VAL A 349 0.75 2.02 14.19
N PRO A 350 1.25 1.30 13.17
CA PRO A 350 0.44 0.27 12.51
C PRO A 350 -0.09 -0.79 13.48
N ALA A 351 0.75 -1.28 14.40
CA ALA A 351 0.33 -2.26 15.41
C ALA A 351 -0.62 -1.65 16.45
N ILE A 352 -0.36 -0.40 16.89
CA ILE A 352 -1.28 0.33 17.78
C ILE A 352 -2.68 0.38 17.15
N ASN A 353 -2.78 0.82 15.90
CA ASN A 353 -4.04 0.95 15.19
C ASN A 353 -4.76 -0.41 15.05
N THR A 354 -4.04 -1.48 14.73
CA THR A 354 -4.60 -2.84 14.64
C THR A 354 -5.18 -3.29 15.99
N VAL A 355 -4.43 -3.12 17.09
CA VAL A 355 -4.91 -3.51 18.43
C VAL A 355 -6.07 -2.65 18.88
N VAL A 356 -6.00 -1.35 18.68
CA VAL A 356 -7.09 -0.41 19.02
C VAL A 356 -8.36 -0.78 18.24
N ALA A 357 -8.28 -0.94 16.93
CA ALA A 357 -9.42 -1.31 16.09
C ALA A 357 -10.06 -2.63 16.55
N ASN A 358 -9.26 -3.67 16.79
CA ASN A 358 -9.76 -4.96 17.25
C ASN A 358 -10.45 -4.85 18.61
N ASN A 359 -9.91 -4.10 19.56
CA ASN A 359 -10.50 -3.94 20.88
C ASN A 359 -11.77 -3.07 20.86
N ILE A 360 -11.84 -2.04 20.01
CA ILE A 360 -13.09 -1.29 19.78
C ILE A 360 -14.18 -2.25 19.26
N LYS A 361 -13.84 -3.10 18.28
CA LYS A 361 -14.75 -4.11 17.73
C LYS A 361 -15.30 -5.05 18.79
N LEU A 362 -14.44 -5.49 19.70
CA LEU A 362 -14.81 -6.39 20.82
C LEU A 362 -15.51 -5.68 21.98
N GLY A 363 -15.68 -4.36 21.92
CA GLY A 363 -16.23 -3.57 23.03
C GLY A 363 -15.27 -3.44 24.22
N ASN A 364 -13.98 -3.71 24.05
CA ASN A 364 -12.98 -3.75 25.11
C ASN A 364 -12.20 -2.42 25.24
N ARG A 365 -12.88 -1.37 25.70
CA ARG A 365 -12.28 -0.03 25.89
C ARG A 365 -10.97 -0.07 26.68
N ARG A 366 -10.95 -0.83 27.79
CA ARG A 366 -9.76 -0.87 28.66
C ARG A 366 -8.52 -1.39 27.96
N ALA A 367 -8.67 -2.38 27.10
CA ALA A 367 -7.54 -2.93 26.33
C ALA A 367 -7.10 -1.97 25.22
N ALA A 368 -8.04 -1.31 24.53
CA ALA A 368 -7.71 -0.27 23.54
C ALA A 368 -6.93 0.88 24.19
N LEU A 369 -7.39 1.41 25.34
CA LEU A 369 -6.72 2.48 26.05
C LEU A 369 -5.32 2.11 26.55
N ARG A 370 -5.14 0.89 27.11
CA ARG A 370 -3.82 0.47 27.63
C ARG A 370 -2.71 0.57 26.60
N VAL A 371 -3.00 0.26 25.34
CA VAL A 371 -2.00 0.33 24.27
C VAL A 371 -1.59 1.78 23.99
N VAL A 372 -2.56 2.67 23.90
CA VAL A 372 -2.31 4.09 23.64
C VAL A 372 -1.65 4.76 24.85
N ASP A 373 -2.11 4.45 26.07
CA ASP A 373 -1.54 4.99 27.30
C ASP A 373 -0.08 4.54 27.49
N ARG A 374 0.24 3.28 27.12
CA ARG A 374 1.63 2.80 27.13
C ARG A 374 2.50 3.59 26.13
N ALA A 375 2.01 3.84 24.92
CA ALA A 375 2.72 4.65 23.94
C ALA A 375 2.90 6.10 24.42
N LEU A 376 1.87 6.70 25.04
CA LEU A 376 1.93 8.05 25.64
C LEU A 376 2.91 8.15 26.81
N SER A 377 3.22 7.03 27.47
CA SER A 377 4.17 6.99 28.61
C SER A 377 5.64 6.85 28.19
N VAL A 378 5.92 6.72 26.91
CA VAL A 378 7.31 6.65 26.40
C VAL A 378 8.00 7.99 26.69
N PRO A 379 9.20 7.97 27.32
CA PRO A 379 9.96 9.20 27.59
C PRO A 379 10.32 9.93 26.28
N GLU A 380 10.38 11.26 26.34
CA GLU A 380 10.80 12.11 25.22
C GLU A 380 9.96 11.93 23.93
N LEU A 381 8.69 11.53 24.11
CA LEU A 381 7.76 11.39 22.98
C LEU A 381 7.60 12.74 22.26
N PRO A 382 7.89 12.83 20.95
CA PRO A 382 7.75 14.07 20.21
C PRO A 382 6.31 14.61 20.20
N ASP A 383 6.16 15.93 20.16
CA ASP A 383 4.84 16.60 20.24
C ASP A 383 3.85 16.10 19.20
N HIS A 384 4.25 15.95 17.93
CA HIS A 384 3.38 15.42 16.89
C HIS A 384 2.95 13.96 17.15
N GLY A 385 3.86 13.13 17.68
CA GLY A 385 3.56 11.76 18.11
C GLY A 385 2.57 11.76 19.29
N ARG A 386 2.77 12.65 20.28
CA ARG A 386 1.86 12.85 21.42
C ARG A 386 0.46 13.24 20.93
N ALA A 387 0.38 14.25 20.06
CA ALA A 387 -0.90 14.70 19.52
C ALA A 387 -1.64 13.58 18.74
N PHE A 388 -0.92 12.79 17.95
CA PHE A 388 -1.49 11.63 17.25
C PHE A 388 -2.06 10.60 18.24
N LEU A 389 -1.33 10.26 19.31
CA LEU A 389 -1.79 9.30 20.31
C LEU A 389 -2.97 9.85 21.14
N LEU A 390 -2.98 11.15 21.44
CA LEU A 390 -4.12 11.81 22.07
C LEU A 390 -5.36 11.76 21.16
N LYS A 391 -5.24 12.04 19.86
CA LYS A 391 -6.34 11.83 18.89
C LYS A 391 -6.86 10.40 18.92
N SER A 392 -5.96 9.41 18.94
CA SER A 392 -6.32 7.99 19.00
C SER A 392 -7.08 7.67 20.30
N ARG A 393 -6.65 8.21 21.44
CA ARG A 393 -7.32 8.06 22.74
C ARG A 393 -8.68 8.75 22.77
N ALA A 394 -8.77 9.94 22.21
CA ALA A 394 -10.02 10.67 22.03
C ALA A 394 -11.03 9.88 21.18
N HIS A 395 -10.58 9.28 20.08
CA HIS A 395 -11.43 8.44 19.24
C HIS A 395 -11.97 7.22 19.99
N ILE A 396 -11.12 6.52 20.76
CA ILE A 396 -11.55 5.41 21.63
C ILE A 396 -12.61 5.90 22.60
N ASN A 397 -12.36 7.00 23.30
CA ASN A 397 -13.28 7.57 24.27
C ASN A 397 -14.64 7.95 23.63
N TYR A 398 -14.61 8.59 22.45
CA TYR A 398 -15.80 8.91 21.68
C TYR A 398 -16.62 7.64 21.31
N MET A 399 -15.96 6.60 20.80
CA MET A 399 -16.62 5.35 20.41
C MET A 399 -17.31 4.64 21.59
N PHE A 400 -16.84 4.88 22.81
CA PHE A 400 -17.43 4.33 24.04
C PHE A 400 -18.31 5.34 24.81
N GLY A 401 -18.67 6.46 24.18
CA GLY A 401 -19.58 7.45 24.77
C GLY A 401 -18.98 8.30 25.91
N LYS A 402 -17.64 8.32 26.03
CA LYS A 402 -16.91 9.12 27.02
C LYS A 402 -16.50 10.47 26.43
N MET A 403 -17.52 11.32 26.20
CA MET A 403 -17.36 12.57 25.45
C MET A 403 -16.43 13.58 26.13
N ASP A 404 -16.49 13.69 27.46
CA ASP A 404 -15.66 14.65 28.21
C ASP A 404 -14.17 14.22 28.19
N ASP A 405 -13.88 12.92 28.34
CA ASP A 405 -12.54 12.37 28.22
C ASP A 405 -11.99 12.62 26.78
N ALA A 406 -12.83 12.38 25.75
CA ALA A 406 -12.46 12.60 24.36
C ALA A 406 -12.17 14.08 24.08
N GLN A 407 -12.99 15.00 24.60
CA GLN A 407 -12.81 16.44 24.41
C GLN A 407 -11.54 16.95 25.07
N SER A 408 -11.18 16.43 26.26
CA SER A 408 -9.94 16.78 26.95
C SER A 408 -8.71 16.40 26.12
N ASP A 409 -8.69 15.17 25.59
CA ASP A 409 -7.59 14.70 24.73
C ASP A 409 -7.48 15.52 23.44
N LEU A 410 -8.62 15.86 22.80
CA LEU A 410 -8.62 16.70 21.60
C LEU A 410 -8.15 18.12 21.86
N HIS A 411 -8.50 18.68 23.01
CA HIS A 411 -8.03 20.01 23.38
C HIS A 411 -6.50 20.04 23.52
N GLU A 412 -5.90 19.05 24.17
CA GLU A 412 -4.44 18.94 24.28
C GLU A 412 -3.82 18.73 22.88
N ALA A 413 -4.37 17.84 22.06
CA ALA A 413 -3.87 17.59 20.71
C ALA A 413 -3.96 18.83 19.80
N SER A 414 -5.02 19.64 19.90
CA SER A 414 -5.23 20.85 19.10
C SER A 414 -4.24 21.98 19.41
N ASN A 415 -3.67 21.99 20.60
CA ASN A 415 -2.62 22.94 20.98
C ASN A 415 -1.30 22.65 20.23
N ILE A 416 -1.12 21.41 19.77
CA ILE A 416 0.07 20.97 19.03
C ILE A 416 -0.21 21.02 17.52
N LEU A 417 -1.35 20.47 17.10
CA LEU A 417 -1.75 20.35 15.69
C LEU A 417 -2.92 21.29 15.40
N THR A 418 -2.61 22.50 14.97
CA THR A 418 -3.63 23.47 14.57
C THR A 418 -4.24 23.09 13.22
N ALA A 419 -5.58 23.14 13.11
CA ALA A 419 -6.34 22.83 11.89
C ALA A 419 -6.18 21.40 11.33
N ASP A 420 -5.84 20.42 12.18
CA ASP A 420 -5.82 19.01 11.79
C ASP A 420 -7.23 18.51 11.47
N ALA A 421 -7.40 17.90 10.30
CA ALA A 421 -8.71 17.47 9.79
C ALA A 421 -9.39 16.42 10.69
N ASP A 422 -8.62 15.49 11.28
CA ASP A 422 -9.18 14.47 12.18
C ASP A 422 -9.65 15.08 13.49
N ILE A 423 -8.91 16.06 14.04
CA ILE A 423 -9.30 16.81 15.24
C ILE A 423 -10.61 17.56 14.97
N LEU A 424 -10.69 18.31 13.85
CA LEU A 424 -11.90 19.04 13.48
C LEU A 424 -13.09 18.10 13.28
N SER A 425 -12.87 16.98 12.61
CA SER A 425 -13.90 15.96 12.38
C SER A 425 -14.42 15.38 13.69
N LEU A 426 -13.53 14.94 14.57
CA LEU A 426 -13.92 14.30 15.81
C LEU A 426 -14.56 15.31 16.78
N GLN A 427 -14.07 16.55 16.83
CA GLN A 427 -14.66 17.63 17.62
C GLN A 427 -16.08 17.94 17.15
N ALA A 428 -16.32 18.07 15.83
CA ALA A 428 -17.65 18.28 15.29
C ALA A 428 -18.61 17.14 15.65
N LYS A 429 -18.16 15.89 15.57
CA LYS A 429 -18.94 14.70 15.96
C LYS A 429 -19.25 14.67 17.47
N ILE A 430 -18.31 15.08 18.33
CA ILE A 430 -18.52 15.17 19.78
C ILE A 430 -19.57 16.25 20.09
N TRP A 431 -19.45 17.44 19.52
CA TRP A 431 -20.43 18.51 19.71
C TRP A 431 -21.83 18.10 19.24
N ALA A 432 -21.93 17.45 18.07
CA ALA A 432 -23.19 16.88 17.60
C ALA A 432 -23.77 15.84 18.56
N ALA A 433 -22.94 14.90 19.06
CA ALA A 433 -23.37 13.88 20.00
C ALA A 433 -23.87 14.45 21.35
N GLN A 434 -23.30 15.57 21.78
CA GLN A 434 -23.72 16.29 23.00
C GLN A 434 -24.85 17.30 22.76
N ASN A 435 -25.28 17.49 21.51
CA ASN A 435 -26.21 18.53 21.08
C ASN A 435 -25.75 19.94 21.54
N ARG A 436 -24.46 20.23 21.39
CA ARG A 436 -23.83 21.50 21.76
C ARG A 436 -23.07 22.08 20.57
N GLU A 437 -22.90 23.39 20.53
CA GLU A 437 -22.07 24.10 19.53
C GLU A 437 -22.38 23.64 18.08
N ILE A 438 -23.66 23.40 17.76
CA ILE A 438 -24.07 22.78 16.49
C ILE A 438 -23.64 23.62 15.27
N GLU A 439 -23.71 24.95 15.37
CA GLU A 439 -23.27 25.83 14.28
C GLU A 439 -21.74 25.74 14.07
N ASN A 440 -20.96 25.74 15.15
CA ASN A 440 -19.51 25.55 15.06
C ASN A 440 -19.18 24.14 14.50
N ALA A 441 -19.91 23.11 14.93
CA ALA A 441 -19.77 21.76 14.39
C ALA A 441 -20.07 21.73 12.88
N TYR A 442 -21.08 22.45 12.43
CA TYR A 442 -21.42 22.56 11.03
C TYR A 442 -20.34 23.29 10.22
N ASP A 443 -19.80 24.39 10.74
CA ASP A 443 -18.72 25.12 10.11
C ASP A 443 -17.45 24.28 9.98
N TYR A 444 -17.11 23.51 11.01
CA TYR A 444 -15.98 22.55 10.96
C TYR A 444 -16.23 21.46 9.88
N ALA A 445 -17.39 20.82 9.88
CA ALA A 445 -17.72 19.80 8.92
C ALA A 445 -17.73 20.35 7.48
N MET A 446 -18.26 21.55 7.25
CA MET A 446 -18.24 22.21 5.94
C MET A 446 -16.83 22.59 5.50
N SER A 447 -15.95 22.98 6.44
CA SER A 447 -14.55 23.27 6.12
C SER A 447 -13.82 22.02 5.64
N LEU A 448 -14.06 20.87 6.29
CA LEU A 448 -13.49 19.57 5.87
C LEU A 448 -13.92 19.19 4.46
N VAL A 449 -15.20 19.30 4.14
CA VAL A 449 -15.72 19.03 2.78
C VAL A 449 -15.12 20.00 1.74
N LYS A 450 -14.90 21.28 2.10
CA LYS A 450 -14.24 22.25 1.21
C LYS A 450 -12.75 21.93 1.01
N MET A 451 -12.06 21.46 2.04
CA MET A 451 -10.65 21.08 1.97
C MET A 451 -10.44 19.88 1.05
N ASN A 452 -11.29 18.87 1.16
CA ASN A 452 -11.22 17.67 0.32
C ASN A 452 -12.62 17.16 -0.04
N PRO A 453 -13.22 17.65 -1.14
CA PRO A 453 -14.57 17.26 -1.58
C PRO A 453 -14.71 15.77 -1.95
N SER A 454 -13.61 15.07 -2.18
CA SER A 454 -13.60 13.63 -2.49
C SER A 454 -13.49 12.74 -1.24
N ASP A 455 -13.29 13.32 -0.06
CA ASP A 455 -13.17 12.56 1.18
C ASP A 455 -14.55 12.16 1.74
N VAL A 456 -14.84 10.89 1.68
CA VAL A 456 -16.08 10.28 2.23
C VAL A 456 -16.23 10.53 3.72
N PHE A 457 -15.14 10.58 4.47
CA PHE A 457 -15.18 10.81 5.93
C PHE A 457 -15.52 12.26 6.28
N ALA A 458 -15.15 13.23 5.44
CA ALA A 458 -15.59 14.62 5.58
C ALA A 458 -17.11 14.74 5.43
N TRP A 459 -17.67 14.09 4.41
CA TRP A 459 -19.13 14.04 4.19
C TRP A 459 -19.86 13.28 5.29
N ASP A 460 -19.28 12.19 5.81
CA ASP A 460 -19.82 11.47 6.98
C ASP A 460 -19.90 12.38 8.21
N THR A 461 -18.87 13.22 8.42
CA THR A 461 -18.87 14.19 9.52
C THR A 461 -19.97 15.22 9.33
N LEU A 462 -20.13 15.75 8.12
CA LEU A 462 -21.20 16.70 7.79
C LEU A 462 -22.59 16.08 8.01
N ALA A 463 -22.79 14.86 7.53
CA ALA A 463 -24.07 14.15 7.74
C ALA A 463 -24.36 13.89 9.23
N CYS A 464 -23.33 13.61 10.02
CA CYS A 464 -23.46 13.46 11.47
C CYS A 464 -24.01 14.74 12.13
N VAL A 465 -23.48 15.90 11.76
CA VAL A 465 -23.89 17.20 12.29
C VAL A 465 -25.27 17.60 11.75
N VAL A 466 -25.50 17.45 10.44
CA VAL A 466 -26.80 17.74 9.79
C VAL A 466 -27.92 16.87 10.38
N ASN A 467 -27.63 15.64 10.76
CA ASN A 467 -28.60 14.77 11.44
C ASN A 467 -29.15 15.39 12.74
N VAL A 468 -28.30 16.09 13.49
CA VAL A 468 -28.72 16.77 14.74
C VAL A 468 -29.36 18.12 14.44
N ARG A 469 -28.85 18.85 13.45
CA ARG A 469 -29.27 20.21 13.10
C ARG A 469 -30.62 20.22 12.33
N GLU A 470 -30.78 19.31 11.38
CA GLU A 470 -31.87 19.32 10.38
C GLU A 470 -32.69 18.03 10.35
N GLY A 471 -32.16 16.95 10.97
CA GLY A 471 -32.83 15.68 11.09
C GLY A 471 -32.30 14.59 10.14
N GLU A 472 -32.83 13.38 10.36
CA GLU A 472 -32.34 12.15 9.72
C GLU A 472 -32.51 12.15 8.19
N ALA A 473 -33.57 12.79 7.67
CA ALA A 473 -33.83 12.83 6.23
C ALA A 473 -32.77 13.67 5.48
N ALA A 474 -32.38 14.82 6.04
CA ALA A 474 -31.34 15.67 5.46
C ALA A 474 -29.95 14.99 5.49
N ALA A 475 -29.62 14.32 6.59
CA ALA A 475 -28.38 13.55 6.70
C ALA A 475 -28.35 12.39 5.69
N LEU A 476 -29.46 11.71 5.50
CA LEU A 476 -29.59 10.61 4.56
C LEU A 476 -29.37 11.06 3.12
N GLU A 477 -29.96 12.20 2.72
CA GLU A 477 -29.75 12.78 1.38
C GLU A 477 -28.27 13.02 1.06
N ILE A 478 -27.51 13.52 2.04
CA ILE A 478 -26.06 13.71 1.89
C ILE A 478 -25.35 12.36 1.66
N LEU A 479 -25.59 11.36 2.52
CA LEU A 479 -24.89 10.07 2.46
C LEU A 479 -25.28 9.26 1.22
N GLU A 480 -26.52 9.33 0.75
CA GLU A 480 -26.95 8.66 -0.49
C GLU A 480 -26.18 9.20 -1.70
N ARG A 481 -26.05 10.52 -1.84
CA ARG A 481 -25.28 11.14 -2.92
C ARG A 481 -23.80 10.72 -2.87
N VAL A 482 -23.22 10.59 -1.68
CA VAL A 482 -21.86 10.09 -1.51
C VAL A 482 -21.78 8.60 -1.86
N GLY A 483 -22.78 7.80 -1.50
CA GLY A 483 -22.87 6.37 -1.81
C GLY A 483 -22.99 6.06 -3.31
N GLU A 484 -23.54 6.97 -4.12
CA GLU A 484 -23.60 6.84 -5.58
C GLU A 484 -22.20 6.95 -6.22
N VAL A 485 -21.30 7.71 -5.62
CA VAL A 485 -19.93 7.95 -6.12
C VAL A 485 -18.93 7.01 -5.46
N SER A 486 -19.06 6.75 -4.16
CA SER A 486 -18.17 5.89 -3.38
C SER A 486 -18.77 4.51 -3.18
N THR A 487 -18.44 3.58 -4.08
CA THR A 487 -19.02 2.22 -4.08
C THR A 487 -18.28 1.22 -3.18
N THR A 488 -17.20 1.62 -2.51
CA THR A 488 -16.27 0.71 -1.80
C THR A 488 -16.22 0.88 -0.28
N CYS A 489 -16.92 1.86 0.29
CA CYS A 489 -16.85 2.16 1.73
C CYS A 489 -17.94 1.44 2.52
N SER A 490 -17.61 0.32 3.17
CA SER A 490 -18.55 -0.48 3.99
C SER A 490 -19.19 0.34 5.12
N SER A 491 -18.43 1.17 5.84
CA SER A 491 -18.94 1.97 6.95
C SER A 491 -19.96 3.05 6.52
N LEU A 492 -19.84 3.56 5.30
CA LEU A 492 -20.82 4.48 4.72
C LEU A 492 -22.19 3.79 4.58
N PHE A 493 -22.20 2.58 3.99
CA PHE A 493 -23.46 1.83 3.81
C PHE A 493 -24.05 1.32 5.13
N GLU A 494 -23.20 1.04 6.13
CA GLU A 494 -23.67 0.75 7.48
C GLU A 494 -24.43 1.95 8.06
N ARG A 495 -23.89 3.16 7.94
CA ARG A 495 -24.50 4.40 8.42
C ARG A 495 -25.79 4.75 7.68
N ILE A 496 -25.81 4.59 6.36
CA ILE A 496 -27.04 4.73 5.55
C ILE A 496 -28.11 3.76 6.06
N GLY A 497 -27.75 2.51 6.33
CA GLY A 497 -28.64 1.51 6.91
C GLY A 497 -29.16 1.90 8.29
N ASP A 498 -28.32 2.47 9.15
CA ASP A 498 -28.73 2.98 10.48
C ASP A 498 -29.76 4.13 10.38
N LEU A 499 -29.58 5.05 9.42
CA LEU A 499 -30.51 6.14 9.19
C LEU A 499 -31.85 5.62 8.64
N TYR A 500 -31.83 4.76 7.62
CA TYR A 500 -33.07 4.14 7.11
C TYR A 500 -33.82 3.36 8.19
N HIS A 501 -33.10 2.65 9.05
CA HIS A 501 -33.73 1.94 10.16
C HIS A 501 -34.43 2.90 11.13
N ARG A 502 -33.83 4.06 11.44
CA ARG A 502 -34.41 5.05 12.36
C ARG A 502 -35.63 5.75 11.76
N ILE A 503 -35.64 6.07 10.47
CA ILE A 503 -36.82 6.64 9.81
C ILE A 503 -37.93 5.59 9.51
N GLY A 504 -37.66 4.31 9.80
CA GLY A 504 -38.64 3.21 9.68
C GLY A 504 -38.65 2.50 8.32
N ASP A 505 -37.77 2.87 7.38
CA ASP A 505 -37.61 2.20 6.09
C ASP A 505 -36.76 0.93 6.23
N LYS A 506 -37.44 -0.14 6.67
CA LYS A 506 -36.82 -1.45 6.94
C LYS A 506 -36.19 -2.08 5.69
N GLU A 507 -36.79 -1.86 4.52
CA GLU A 507 -36.33 -2.50 3.30
C GLU A 507 -35.01 -1.89 2.82
N ARG A 508 -34.92 -0.55 2.75
CA ARG A 508 -33.68 0.12 2.38
C ARG A 508 -32.59 -0.06 3.45
N ALA A 509 -32.97 -0.09 4.73
CA ALA A 509 -32.00 -0.41 5.79
C ALA A 509 -31.38 -1.80 5.59
N ARG A 510 -32.20 -2.82 5.25
CA ARG A 510 -31.73 -4.18 4.97
C ARG A 510 -30.79 -4.24 3.76
N GLN A 511 -31.12 -3.53 2.68
CA GLN A 511 -30.32 -3.45 1.46
C GLN A 511 -28.96 -2.80 1.77
N SER A 512 -28.95 -1.68 2.50
CA SER A 512 -27.73 -0.97 2.88
C SER A 512 -26.81 -1.81 3.77
N TYR A 513 -27.34 -2.52 4.76
CA TYR A 513 -26.52 -3.42 5.59
C TYR A 513 -25.97 -4.63 4.81
N LYS A 514 -26.73 -5.21 3.87
CA LYS A 514 -26.22 -6.25 2.98
C LYS A 514 -25.06 -5.72 2.13
N ARG A 515 -25.23 -4.52 1.58
CA ARG A 515 -24.15 -3.87 0.81
C ARG A 515 -22.92 -3.60 1.66
N ALA A 516 -23.10 -3.16 2.90
CA ALA A 516 -22.00 -2.98 3.84
C ALA A 516 -21.26 -4.31 4.13
N ILE A 517 -21.98 -5.42 4.28
CA ILE A 517 -21.39 -6.76 4.47
C ILE A 517 -20.62 -7.20 3.22
N GLU A 518 -21.20 -7.06 2.02
CA GLU A 518 -20.54 -7.40 0.76
C GLU A 518 -19.21 -6.65 0.58
N LEU A 519 -19.17 -5.38 0.98
CA LEU A 519 -17.98 -4.54 0.90
C LEU A 519 -16.96 -4.81 2.03
N SER A 520 -17.34 -5.57 3.03
CA SER A 520 -16.49 -5.89 4.19
C SER A 520 -15.72 -7.21 4.06
N ASP A 521 -15.88 -7.92 2.95
CA ASP A 521 -15.34 -9.29 2.74
C ASP A 521 -13.80 -9.35 2.68
N ASP A 522 -13.12 -8.21 2.70
CA ASP A 522 -11.66 -8.10 2.74
C ASP A 522 -11.04 -8.23 4.15
N GLY A 523 -11.77 -8.77 5.11
CA GLY A 523 -11.22 -9.20 6.41
C GLY A 523 -11.03 -8.11 7.48
N PHE A 524 -11.26 -6.83 7.17
CA PHE A 524 -10.96 -5.71 8.09
C PHE A 524 -12.19 -5.04 8.72
N VAL A 525 -13.43 -5.35 8.32
CA VAL A 525 -14.64 -4.69 8.81
C VAL A 525 -15.51 -5.61 9.66
N VAL A 526 -16.17 -5.03 10.66
CA VAL A 526 -16.95 -5.73 11.71
C VAL A 526 -18.26 -6.31 11.18
N VAL A 527 -18.18 -7.35 10.37
CA VAL A 527 -19.34 -8.10 9.90
C VAL A 527 -20.29 -8.49 11.05
N PRO A 528 -19.82 -8.98 12.23
CA PRO A 528 -20.74 -9.42 13.30
C PRO A 528 -21.70 -8.34 13.82
N ASN A 529 -21.29 -7.07 13.87
CA ASN A 529 -22.16 -5.98 14.33
C ASN A 529 -23.21 -5.62 13.27
N ILE A 530 -22.83 -5.57 12.00
CA ILE A 530 -23.73 -5.30 10.88
C ILE A 530 -24.75 -6.45 10.75
N GLU A 531 -24.31 -7.71 10.86
CA GLU A 531 -25.21 -8.86 10.87
C GLU A 531 -26.21 -8.82 12.04
N LYS A 532 -25.76 -8.39 13.23
CA LYS A 532 -26.64 -8.22 14.39
C LYS A 532 -27.69 -7.14 14.13
N LYS A 533 -27.33 -6.03 13.48
CA LYS A 533 -28.26 -4.99 13.05
C LYS A 533 -29.24 -5.54 12.01
N LEU A 534 -28.74 -6.26 11.01
CA LEU A 534 -29.55 -6.88 9.96
C LEU A 534 -30.57 -7.88 10.53
N ARG A 535 -30.19 -8.70 11.53
CA ARG A 535 -31.09 -9.66 12.20
C ARG A 535 -32.19 -8.96 13.01
N LYS A 536 -31.96 -7.74 13.49
CA LYS A 536 -32.96 -6.96 14.24
C LYS A 536 -34.04 -6.34 13.35
N ILE A 537 -33.79 -6.22 12.05
CA ILE A 537 -34.77 -5.74 11.07
C ILE A 537 -35.66 -6.93 10.66
N LYS A 538 -36.65 -7.20 11.45
CA LYS A 538 -37.71 -8.16 11.12
C LYS A 538 -38.86 -7.48 10.38
#